data_b06a81690df8d09bcb0f622d4dd32883
#
_entry.id   b06a81690df8d09bcb0f622d4dd32883
#
_cell.length_a   1.000
_cell.length_b   1.000
_cell.length_c   1.000
_cell.angle_alpha   90.00
_cell.angle_beta   90.00
_cell.angle_gamma   90.00
#
_symmetry.space_group_name_H-M   'P 1'
#
loop_
_entity.id
_entity.type
_entity.pdbx_description
1 polymer ?
#
loop_
_entity_poly.entity_id
_entity_poly.type
_entity_poly.pdbx_seq_one_letter_code
_entity_poly.pdbx_strand_id
1 'polypeptide(L)'
;IEYLNLNKSIDKKSIKSLSQYFDNIFILCEILFKSVIKLYKDDTNISKKTFSRLKTLSTLRFNYYPKQTKPVEISKQDGVALGCETHVDSGIFTVLYQDKIGGLQVQNRKNKKWHDVPFNKKALIVNTGRALEFLSKGKFKATNHRVLWNKTERMSIPFFFEPSYDFKMNTSFLHKSKIDKSGIIYEKFLNHSLKKFIEYNR
;
A
#
# COMPACT_ATOMS: atom_id res chain seq x y z
N ILE A 1 -1.76 17.24 1.15
CA ILE A 1 -0.60 16.46 1.64
C ILE A 1 0.61 17.35 1.44
N GLU A 2 1.28 17.73 2.52
CA GLU A 2 2.55 18.44 2.45
C GLU A 2 3.68 17.42 2.38
N TYR A 3 4.53 17.55 1.38
CA TYR A 3 5.76 16.77 1.28
C TYR A 3 6.85 17.52 2.07
N LEU A 4 7.26 16.95 3.18
CA LEU A 4 8.43 17.47 3.91
C LEU A 4 9.68 17.18 3.08
N ASN A 5 10.35 18.24 2.63
CA ASN A 5 11.66 18.14 1.99
C ASN A 5 12.70 17.83 3.07
N LEU A 6 12.98 16.54 3.28
CA LEU A 6 13.86 16.03 4.35
C LEU A 6 15.35 16.33 4.11
N ASN A 7 15.70 17.11 3.11
CA ASN A 7 17.10 17.47 2.82
C ASN A 7 17.73 18.46 3.83
N LYS A 8 16.98 18.95 4.81
CA LYS A 8 17.54 19.79 5.90
C LYS A 8 17.44 19.04 7.23
N SER A 9 18.56 18.42 7.62
CA SER A 9 18.93 18.01 9.00
C SER A 9 17.95 17.08 9.75
N ILE A 10 17.74 15.87 9.27
CA ILE A 10 17.32 14.79 10.16
C ILE A 10 18.56 14.33 10.92
N ASP A 11 18.49 14.33 12.26
CA ASP A 11 19.58 13.82 13.07
C ASP A 11 19.84 12.32 12.85
N LYS A 12 21.08 11.87 13.07
CA LYS A 12 21.50 10.48 12.83
C LYS A 12 20.67 9.44 13.61
N LYS A 13 20.19 9.79 14.81
CA LYS A 13 19.38 8.91 15.66
C LYS A 13 18.00 8.68 15.02
N SER A 14 17.37 9.73 14.53
CA SER A 14 16.08 9.66 13.82
C SER A 14 16.20 8.84 12.54
N ILE A 15 17.25 9.05 11.73
CA ILE A 15 17.52 8.25 10.53
C ILE A 15 17.66 6.76 10.89
N LYS A 16 18.42 6.43 11.94
CA LYS A 16 18.58 5.04 12.39
C LYS A 16 17.23 4.42 12.80
N SER A 17 16.43 5.14 13.57
CA SER A 17 15.11 4.66 14.02
C SER A 17 14.16 4.44 12.84
N LEU A 18 14.13 5.33 11.85
CA LEU A 18 13.33 5.21 10.64
C LEU A 18 13.76 4.00 9.79
N SER A 19 15.08 3.82 9.62
CA SER A 19 15.62 2.67 8.90
C SER A 19 15.24 1.36 9.59
N GLN A 20 15.38 1.29 10.92
CA GLN A 20 14.99 0.10 11.68
C GLN A 20 13.48 -0.19 11.58
N TYR A 21 12.64 0.85 11.64
CA TYR A 21 11.19 0.70 11.45
C TYR A 21 10.87 0.16 10.06
N PHE A 22 11.48 0.74 9.02
CA PHE A 22 11.32 0.27 7.65
C PHE A 22 11.69 -1.22 7.53
N ASP A 23 12.86 -1.62 8.04
CA ASP A 23 13.34 -2.99 7.94
C ASP A 23 12.44 -3.98 8.66
N ASN A 24 11.95 -3.62 9.86
CA ASN A 24 11.03 -4.47 10.62
C ASN A 24 9.69 -4.67 9.89
N ILE A 25 9.11 -3.61 9.32
CA ILE A 25 7.88 -3.71 8.54
C ILE A 25 8.11 -4.48 7.24
N PHE A 26 9.25 -4.29 6.59
CA PHE A 26 9.61 -5.04 5.39
C PHE A 26 9.66 -6.55 5.66
N ILE A 27 10.32 -6.97 6.74
CA ILE A 27 10.38 -8.38 7.19
C ILE A 27 8.98 -8.91 7.50
N LEU A 28 8.15 -8.13 8.19
CA LEU A 28 6.76 -8.51 8.46
C LEU A 28 5.99 -8.77 7.15
N CYS A 29 6.13 -7.90 6.16
CA CYS A 29 5.49 -8.06 4.86
C CYS A 29 6.00 -9.29 4.11
N GLU A 30 7.29 -9.62 4.19
CA GLU A 30 7.84 -10.85 3.61
C GLU A 30 7.23 -12.10 4.27
N ILE A 31 7.05 -12.10 5.59
CA ILE A 31 6.41 -13.20 6.33
C ILE A 31 4.95 -13.36 5.89
N LEU A 32 4.19 -12.25 5.81
CA LEU A 32 2.81 -12.25 5.34
C LEU A 32 2.72 -12.80 3.91
N PHE A 33 3.59 -12.35 3.02
CA PHE A 33 3.59 -12.81 1.64
C PHE A 33 3.94 -14.29 1.52
N LYS A 34 4.92 -14.78 2.28
CA LYS A 34 5.24 -16.21 2.37
C LYS A 34 4.02 -17.02 2.82
N SER A 35 3.26 -16.52 3.79
CA SER A 35 2.02 -17.15 4.25
C SER A 35 0.96 -17.21 3.16
N VAL A 36 0.79 -16.14 2.39
CA VAL A 36 -0.10 -16.14 1.21
C VAL A 36 0.35 -17.18 0.19
N ILE A 37 1.64 -17.30 -0.08
CA ILE A 37 2.14 -18.25 -1.07
C ILE A 37 1.89 -19.70 -0.63
N LYS A 38 2.08 -20.02 0.64
CA LYS A 38 1.76 -21.36 1.18
C LYS A 38 0.33 -21.82 0.90
N LEU A 39 -0.62 -20.89 0.78
CA LEU A 39 -1.99 -21.21 0.41
C LEU A 39 -2.15 -21.69 -1.05
N TYR A 40 -1.14 -21.47 -1.89
CA TYR A 40 -1.16 -21.79 -3.32
C TYR A 40 -0.15 -22.83 -3.76
N LYS A 41 0.98 -22.91 -3.06
CA LYS A 41 2.11 -23.78 -3.41
C LYS A 41 2.75 -24.31 -2.12
N ASP A 42 3.11 -25.60 -2.12
CA ASP A 42 3.95 -26.18 -1.07
C ASP A 42 5.42 -25.75 -1.17
N ASP A 43 5.79 -25.13 -2.31
CA ASP A 43 7.16 -24.68 -2.58
C ASP A 43 7.38 -23.30 -2.01
N THR A 44 8.14 -23.26 -0.91
CA THR A 44 8.51 -22.03 -0.19
C THR A 44 9.76 -21.34 -0.74
N ASN A 45 10.35 -21.84 -1.82
CA ASN A 45 11.48 -21.21 -2.50
C ASN A 45 11.05 -19.99 -3.32
N ILE A 46 10.45 -19.01 -2.63
CA ILE A 46 10.36 -17.68 -3.17
C ILE A 46 11.79 -17.17 -3.22
N SER A 47 12.27 -17.02 -4.42
CA SER A 47 13.60 -16.53 -4.65
C SER A 47 13.75 -15.20 -3.87
N LYS A 48 14.83 -15.07 -3.10
CA LYS A 48 15.27 -13.81 -2.47
C LYS A 48 15.33 -12.64 -3.48
N LYS A 49 15.30 -12.94 -4.78
CA LYS A 49 15.24 -11.97 -5.89
C LYS A 49 13.88 -11.29 -6.03
N THR A 50 12.76 -11.89 -5.57
CA THR A 50 11.44 -11.28 -5.69
C THR A 50 11.30 -10.05 -4.81
N PHE A 51 11.85 -10.11 -3.60
CA PHE A 51 11.85 -9.01 -2.63
C PHE A 51 13.27 -8.76 -2.16
N SER A 52 14.04 -8.06 -2.96
CA SER A 52 15.38 -7.62 -2.56
C SER A 52 15.28 -6.27 -1.88
N ARG A 53 15.83 -6.14 -0.66
CA ARG A 53 15.91 -4.87 0.05
C ARG A 53 16.64 -3.78 -0.74
N LEU A 54 17.59 -4.18 -1.60
CA LEU A 54 18.37 -3.26 -2.44
C LEU A 54 17.66 -2.85 -3.73
N LYS A 55 16.66 -3.63 -4.18
CA LYS A 55 15.96 -3.42 -5.46
C LYS A 55 14.46 -3.12 -5.26
N THR A 56 14.00 -3.10 -4.02
CA THR A 56 12.59 -2.87 -3.73
C THR A 56 12.18 -1.44 -4.07
N LEU A 57 10.96 -1.30 -4.56
CA LEU A 57 10.27 -0.02 -4.67
C LEU A 57 9.41 0.28 -3.43
N SER A 58 9.52 -0.56 -2.39
CA SER A 58 8.79 -0.35 -1.14
C SER A 58 9.10 1.01 -0.53
N THR A 59 8.06 1.71 -0.11
CA THR A 59 8.14 3.09 0.36
C THR A 59 7.47 3.24 1.72
N LEU A 60 8.18 3.84 2.67
CA LEU A 60 7.60 4.35 3.91
C LEU A 60 7.23 5.80 3.70
N ARG A 61 5.95 6.14 3.88
CA ARG A 61 5.44 7.50 3.70
C ARG A 61 4.90 8.02 5.03
N PHE A 62 5.10 9.31 5.28
CA PHE A 62 4.49 10.04 6.39
C PHE A 62 3.46 11.00 5.81
N ASN A 63 2.19 10.73 6.06
CA ASN A 63 1.10 11.60 5.63
C ASN A 63 0.67 12.47 6.81
N TYR A 64 0.89 13.75 6.68
CA TYR A 64 0.35 14.74 7.58
C TYR A 64 -0.80 15.47 6.89
N TYR A 65 -1.94 15.47 7.55
CA TYR A 65 -3.15 16.18 7.13
C TYR A 65 -3.32 17.37 8.08
N PRO A 66 -2.94 18.58 7.67
CA PRO A 66 -3.10 19.76 8.50
C PRO A 66 -4.58 20.05 8.72
N LYS A 67 -4.88 20.87 9.72
CA LYS A 67 -6.23 21.41 9.91
C LYS A 67 -6.66 22.16 8.65
N GLN A 68 -7.59 21.61 7.90
CA GLN A 68 -8.05 22.15 6.63
C GLN A 68 -9.44 22.75 6.77
N THR A 69 -9.65 23.87 6.09
CA THR A 69 -10.97 24.51 6.00
C THR A 69 -11.85 23.91 4.92
N LYS A 70 -11.23 23.24 3.92
CA LYS A 70 -11.93 22.62 2.78
C LYS A 70 -11.46 21.17 2.57
N PRO A 71 -12.36 20.27 2.11
CA PRO A 71 -11.97 18.92 1.72
C PRO A 71 -11.10 18.92 0.46
N VAL A 72 -10.35 17.84 0.25
CA VAL A 72 -9.60 17.59 -1.00
C VAL A 72 -10.56 17.32 -2.14
N GLU A 73 -11.62 16.57 -1.86
CA GLU A 73 -12.63 16.17 -2.83
C GLU A 73 -13.99 15.95 -2.15
N ILE A 74 -15.07 16.14 -2.90
CA ILE A 74 -16.41 15.64 -2.55
C ILE A 74 -16.66 14.38 -3.37
N SER A 75 -16.87 13.27 -2.69
CA SER A 75 -17.14 11.98 -3.32
C SER A 75 -18.38 12.05 -4.22
N LYS A 76 -18.22 11.74 -5.51
CA LYS A 76 -19.31 11.70 -6.48
C LYS A 76 -20.31 10.57 -6.21
N GLN A 77 -19.90 9.55 -5.45
CA GLN A 77 -20.72 8.38 -5.16
C GLN A 77 -21.80 8.69 -4.09
N ASP A 78 -21.42 9.43 -3.05
CA ASP A 78 -22.25 9.59 -1.84
C ASP A 78 -22.20 11.00 -1.22
N GLY A 79 -21.55 11.97 -1.89
CA GLY A 79 -21.47 13.36 -1.43
C GLY A 79 -20.59 13.58 -0.20
N VAL A 80 -19.84 12.58 0.25
CA VAL A 80 -19.00 12.67 1.45
C VAL A 80 -17.73 13.46 1.17
N ALA A 81 -17.39 14.35 2.09
CA ALA A 81 -16.15 15.13 2.03
C ALA A 81 -14.91 14.26 2.35
N LEU A 82 -13.90 14.30 1.50
CA LEU A 82 -12.71 13.46 1.57
C LEU A 82 -11.45 14.28 1.85
N GLY A 83 -10.58 13.70 2.69
CA GLY A 83 -9.21 14.14 2.91
C GLY A 83 -8.20 13.39 2.01
N CYS A 84 -8.61 12.23 1.50
CA CYS A 84 -7.92 11.50 0.44
C CYS A 84 -8.96 10.78 -0.42
N GLU A 85 -8.83 10.92 -1.74
CA GLU A 85 -9.74 10.35 -2.73
C GLU A 85 -9.84 8.81 -2.64
N THR A 86 -10.92 8.27 -3.21
CA THR A 86 -11.11 6.82 -3.30
C THR A 86 -10.12 6.20 -4.27
N HIS A 87 -9.35 5.23 -3.79
CA HIS A 87 -8.35 4.55 -4.60
C HIS A 87 -8.09 3.11 -4.12
N VAL A 88 -7.22 2.42 -4.83
CA VAL A 88 -6.60 1.16 -4.43
C VAL A 88 -5.09 1.30 -4.58
N ASP A 89 -4.33 0.66 -3.69
CA ASP A 89 -2.88 0.65 -3.76
C ASP A 89 -2.35 -0.21 -4.91
N SER A 90 -1.17 0.13 -5.42
CA SER A 90 -0.54 -0.57 -6.54
C SER A 90 0.17 -1.87 -6.13
N GLY A 91 0.70 -1.92 -4.91
CA GLY A 91 1.62 -2.95 -4.43
C GLY A 91 1.01 -4.30 -4.08
N ILE A 92 1.79 -5.06 -3.32
CA ILE A 92 1.37 -6.34 -2.74
C ILE A 92 0.47 -6.09 -1.53
N PHE A 93 1.03 -5.41 -0.52
CA PHE A 93 0.35 -4.98 0.69
C PHE A 93 0.65 -3.53 0.99
N THR A 94 -0.26 -2.90 1.72
CA THR A 94 0.02 -1.70 2.48
C THR A 94 -0.13 -2.03 3.95
N VAL A 95 0.88 -1.71 4.75
CA VAL A 95 0.84 -1.80 6.21
C VAL A 95 0.76 -0.39 6.76
N LEU A 96 -0.34 -0.06 7.41
CA LEU A 96 -0.70 1.30 7.78
C LEU A 96 -0.83 1.47 9.30
N TYR A 97 -0.11 2.44 9.84
CA TYR A 97 -0.46 3.09 11.09
C TYR A 97 -1.35 4.30 10.81
N GLN A 98 -2.44 4.47 11.57
CA GLN A 98 -3.19 5.73 11.66
C GLN A 98 -3.28 6.19 13.12
N ASP A 99 -3.38 7.49 13.33
CA ASP A 99 -3.59 8.06 14.65
C ASP A 99 -5.04 7.90 15.15
N LYS A 100 -5.31 8.38 16.37
CA LYS A 100 -6.62 8.29 17.02
C LYS A 100 -7.75 9.05 16.31
N ILE A 101 -7.42 9.94 15.38
CA ILE A 101 -8.41 10.67 14.58
C ILE A 101 -9.10 9.71 13.61
N GLY A 102 -8.41 8.68 13.14
CA GLY A 102 -8.99 7.66 12.26
C GLY A 102 -9.34 8.20 10.88
N GLY A 103 -10.59 8.01 10.46
CA GLY A 103 -11.11 8.51 9.18
C GLY A 103 -10.81 7.63 7.96
N LEU A 104 -10.06 6.55 8.11
CA LEU A 104 -9.90 5.57 7.04
C LEU A 104 -11.21 4.79 6.87
N GLN A 105 -11.67 4.69 5.63
CA GLN A 105 -12.80 3.83 5.24
C GLN A 105 -12.38 2.82 4.18
N VAL A 106 -12.94 1.63 4.26
CA VAL A 106 -12.80 0.57 3.26
C VAL A 106 -14.15 0.21 2.65
N GLN A 107 -14.17 -0.09 1.36
CA GLN A 107 -15.40 -0.41 0.66
C GLN A 107 -15.64 -1.92 0.61
N ASN A 108 -16.79 -2.36 1.10
CA ASN A 108 -17.25 -3.73 0.86
C ASN A 108 -17.56 -3.92 -0.63
N ARG A 109 -16.94 -4.92 -1.24
CA ARG A 109 -17.03 -5.13 -2.69
C ARG A 109 -18.40 -5.60 -3.16
N LYS A 110 -19.10 -6.39 -2.33
CA LYS A 110 -20.39 -6.98 -2.70
C LYS A 110 -21.50 -5.93 -2.72
N ASN A 111 -21.63 -5.22 -1.59
CA ASN A 111 -22.72 -4.26 -1.40
C ASN A 111 -22.32 -2.80 -1.60
N LYS A 112 -21.04 -2.53 -1.92
CA LYS A 112 -20.47 -1.18 -2.13
C LYS A 112 -20.58 -0.24 -0.93
N LYS A 113 -20.94 -0.72 0.23
CA LYS A 113 -21.00 0.07 1.47
C LYS A 113 -19.60 0.36 1.99
N TRP A 114 -19.43 1.56 2.52
CA TRP A 114 -18.22 1.99 3.21
C TRP A 114 -18.28 1.61 4.69
N HIS A 115 -17.15 1.20 5.22
CA HIS A 115 -16.97 0.83 6.62
C HIS A 115 -15.77 1.57 7.18
N ASP A 116 -15.96 2.16 8.38
CA ASP A 116 -14.86 2.78 9.10
C ASP A 116 -13.87 1.73 9.58
N VAL A 117 -12.58 2.06 9.49
CA VAL A 117 -11.51 1.27 10.10
C VAL A 117 -11.14 1.95 11.41
N PRO A 118 -11.52 1.36 12.56
CA PRO A 118 -11.28 1.99 13.86
C PRO A 118 -9.80 2.08 14.19
N PHE A 119 -9.42 3.13 14.91
CA PHE A 119 -8.08 3.22 15.49
C PHE A 119 -7.86 2.14 16.54
N ASN A 120 -6.71 1.49 16.50
CA ASN A 120 -6.24 0.59 17.55
C ASN A 120 -4.73 0.82 17.76
N LYS A 121 -4.35 1.32 18.93
CA LYS A 121 -2.94 1.62 19.26
C LYS A 121 -2.00 0.40 19.27
N LYS A 122 -2.56 -0.82 19.32
CA LYS A 122 -1.81 -2.09 19.36
C LYS A 122 -1.82 -2.83 18.04
N ALA A 123 -2.39 -2.25 16.97
CA ALA A 123 -2.53 -2.93 15.70
C ALA A 123 -2.11 -2.03 14.53
N LEU A 124 -1.59 -2.66 13.48
CA LEU A 124 -1.42 -2.08 12.17
C LEU A 124 -2.52 -2.60 11.25
N ILE A 125 -2.95 -1.77 10.32
CA ILE A 125 -3.94 -2.13 9.31
C ILE A 125 -3.18 -2.70 8.12
N VAL A 126 -3.65 -3.83 7.57
CA VAL A 126 -3.07 -4.41 6.36
C VAL A 126 -4.14 -4.51 5.28
N ASN A 127 -3.87 -3.92 4.13
CA ASN A 127 -4.72 -4.08 2.94
C ASN A 127 -3.92 -4.60 1.75
N THR A 128 -4.63 -5.26 0.84
CA THR A 128 -4.08 -5.83 -0.39
C THR A 128 -4.11 -4.82 -1.53
N GLY A 129 -3.06 -4.85 -2.36
CA GLY A 129 -2.94 -4.00 -3.53
C GLY A 129 -3.12 -4.72 -4.88
N ARG A 130 -3.02 -3.97 -5.98
CA ARG A 130 -3.24 -4.46 -7.35
C ARG A 130 -2.25 -5.52 -7.79
N ALA A 131 -0.98 -5.44 -7.33
CA ALA A 131 0.02 -6.44 -7.69
C ALA A 131 -0.35 -7.82 -7.11
N LEU A 132 -0.83 -7.88 -5.85
CA LEU A 132 -1.31 -9.14 -5.29
C LEU A 132 -2.60 -9.63 -5.99
N GLU A 133 -3.51 -8.73 -6.33
CA GLU A 133 -4.71 -9.09 -7.11
C GLU A 133 -4.32 -9.72 -8.45
N PHE A 134 -3.37 -9.12 -9.17
CA PHE A 134 -2.87 -9.66 -10.43
C PHE A 134 -2.22 -11.04 -10.25
N LEU A 135 -1.26 -11.16 -9.33
CA LEU A 135 -0.54 -12.41 -9.07
C LEU A 135 -1.48 -13.54 -8.63
N SER A 136 -2.53 -13.21 -7.88
CA SER A 136 -3.51 -14.19 -7.39
C SER A 136 -4.67 -14.47 -8.35
N LYS A 137 -4.63 -13.95 -9.59
CA LYS A 137 -5.75 -14.02 -10.54
C LYS A 137 -7.07 -13.55 -9.90
N GLY A 138 -6.99 -12.49 -9.11
CA GLY A 138 -8.14 -11.88 -8.48
C GLY A 138 -8.69 -12.60 -7.24
N LYS A 139 -8.01 -13.60 -6.68
CA LYS A 139 -8.43 -14.22 -5.40
C LYS A 139 -8.25 -13.28 -4.23
N PHE A 140 -7.10 -12.57 -4.14
CA PHE A 140 -6.91 -11.44 -3.25
C PHE A 140 -7.19 -10.16 -4.01
N LYS A 141 -8.30 -9.56 -3.73
CA LYS A 141 -8.73 -8.34 -4.42
C LYS A 141 -8.09 -7.10 -3.80
N ALA A 142 -7.62 -6.18 -4.62
CA ALA A 142 -7.21 -4.87 -4.15
C ALA A 142 -8.39 -4.16 -3.47
N THR A 143 -8.15 -3.53 -2.33
CA THR A 143 -9.19 -2.97 -1.47
C THR A 143 -9.40 -1.50 -1.78
N ASN A 144 -10.61 -1.11 -2.25
CA ASN A 144 -10.98 0.30 -2.33
C ASN A 144 -11.01 0.90 -0.93
N HIS A 145 -10.31 2.02 -0.77
CA HIS A 145 -10.30 2.77 0.48
C HIS A 145 -10.22 4.27 0.21
N ARG A 146 -10.57 5.04 1.21
CA ARG A 146 -10.58 6.51 1.20
C ARG A 146 -10.34 7.05 2.59
N VAL A 147 -10.00 8.32 2.73
CA VAL A 147 -9.90 9.00 4.02
C VAL A 147 -10.94 10.09 4.08
N LEU A 148 -11.73 10.09 5.14
CA LEU A 148 -12.70 11.14 5.40
C LEU A 148 -11.98 12.47 5.67
N TRP A 149 -12.55 13.56 5.18
CA TRP A 149 -12.10 14.87 5.56
C TRP A 149 -12.37 15.12 7.05
N ASN A 150 -11.42 15.76 7.71
CA ASN A 150 -11.51 16.08 9.12
C ASN A 150 -11.02 17.53 9.38
N LYS A 151 -11.68 18.22 10.29
CA LYS A 151 -11.28 19.56 10.72
C LYS A 151 -10.07 19.58 11.65
N THR A 152 -9.65 18.43 12.16
CA THR A 152 -8.49 18.26 13.04
C THR A 152 -7.28 17.76 12.28
N GLU A 153 -6.10 18.06 12.80
CA GLU A 153 -4.85 17.48 12.30
C GLU A 153 -4.89 15.96 12.42
N ARG A 154 -4.38 15.28 11.41
CA ARG A 154 -4.32 13.83 11.35
C ARG A 154 -2.97 13.38 10.80
N MET A 155 -2.46 12.28 11.31
CA MET A 155 -1.26 11.64 10.79
C MET A 155 -1.51 10.17 10.48
N SER A 156 -0.90 9.69 9.40
CA SER A 156 -0.83 8.27 9.09
C SER A 156 0.52 7.92 8.45
N ILE A 157 0.95 6.67 8.67
CA ILE A 157 2.25 6.19 8.20
C ILE A 157 2.01 4.90 7.42
N PRO A 158 1.72 4.98 6.11
CA PRO A 158 1.65 3.81 5.25
C PRO A 158 3.05 3.32 4.86
N PHE A 159 3.22 2.01 4.88
CA PHE A 159 4.32 1.31 4.26
C PHE A 159 3.78 0.52 3.07
N PHE A 160 4.16 0.93 1.87
CA PHE A 160 3.80 0.26 0.63
C PHE A 160 4.83 -0.84 0.36
N PHE A 161 4.40 -2.10 0.48
CA PHE A 161 5.25 -3.25 0.20
C PHE A 161 5.19 -3.60 -1.28
N GLU A 162 6.31 -3.43 -1.95
CA GLU A 162 6.46 -3.54 -3.37
C GLU A 162 7.51 -4.60 -3.74
N PRO A 163 7.34 -5.34 -4.84
CA PRO A 163 8.39 -6.22 -5.36
C PRO A 163 9.65 -5.45 -5.78
N SER A 164 10.70 -6.19 -6.12
CA SER A 164 11.86 -5.61 -6.81
C SER A 164 11.43 -5.02 -8.16
N TYR A 165 12.02 -3.90 -8.56
CA TYR A 165 11.64 -3.19 -9.78
C TYR A 165 11.74 -4.07 -11.04
N ASP A 166 12.70 -5.00 -11.06
CA ASP A 166 12.97 -5.93 -12.16
C ASP A 166 12.20 -7.27 -12.04
N PHE A 167 11.33 -7.41 -11.03
CA PHE A 167 10.52 -8.61 -10.85
C PHE A 167 9.56 -8.81 -12.00
N LYS A 168 9.65 -9.97 -12.66
CA LYS A 168 8.73 -10.36 -13.71
C LYS A 168 7.47 -10.97 -13.11
N MET A 169 6.42 -10.15 -13.03
CA MET A 169 5.10 -10.61 -12.58
C MET A 169 4.42 -11.43 -13.66
N ASN A 170 3.97 -12.61 -13.31
CA ASN A 170 3.05 -13.37 -14.10
C ASN A 170 2.03 -14.11 -13.22
N THR A 171 0.91 -14.48 -13.77
CA THR A 171 -0.15 -15.13 -13.02
C THR A 171 0.17 -16.58 -12.63
N SER A 172 1.19 -17.19 -13.22
CA SER A 172 1.68 -18.52 -12.85
C SER A 172 2.54 -18.51 -11.58
N PHE A 173 2.94 -17.34 -11.11
CA PHE A 173 3.76 -17.20 -9.91
C PHE A 173 3.09 -17.82 -8.67
N LEU A 174 1.77 -17.65 -8.51
CA LEU A 174 0.98 -18.23 -7.43
C LEU A 174 0.16 -19.46 -7.86
N HIS A 175 0.26 -19.92 -9.12
CA HIS A 175 -0.54 -21.04 -9.63
C HIS A 175 0.35 -22.06 -10.31
N LYS A 176 0.12 -23.36 -10.05
CA LYS A 176 0.85 -24.50 -10.65
C LYS A 176 0.58 -24.68 -12.18
N SER A 177 -0.15 -23.79 -12.84
CA SER A 177 -0.46 -23.90 -14.28
C SER A 177 0.74 -23.48 -15.14
N LYS A 178 0.80 -24.04 -16.38
CA LYS A 178 1.84 -23.81 -17.39
C LYS A 178 2.41 -22.41 -17.36
N ILE A 179 3.74 -22.30 -17.39
CA ILE A 179 4.50 -21.05 -17.30
C ILE A 179 3.99 -20.09 -18.39
N ASP A 180 3.25 -19.08 -17.97
CA ASP A 180 2.95 -17.93 -18.82
C ASP A 180 4.24 -17.13 -18.98
N LYS A 181 4.87 -17.20 -20.15
CA LYS A 181 6.11 -16.48 -20.45
C LYS A 181 5.89 -14.97 -20.66
N SER A 182 4.63 -14.51 -20.74
CA SER A 182 4.25 -13.14 -21.10
C SER A 182 4.27 -12.14 -19.93
N GLY A 183 4.83 -12.49 -18.75
CA GLY A 183 4.81 -11.64 -17.57
C GLY A 183 5.29 -10.20 -17.80
N ILE A 184 4.73 -9.27 -17.04
CA ILE A 184 5.10 -7.84 -17.04
C ILE A 184 6.16 -7.54 -15.98
N ILE A 185 7.16 -6.71 -16.30
CA ILE A 185 8.12 -6.20 -15.32
C ILE A 185 7.41 -5.25 -14.36
N TYR A 186 7.69 -5.40 -13.06
CA TYR A 186 6.96 -4.69 -12.01
C TYR A 186 7.05 -3.16 -12.16
N GLU A 187 8.21 -2.63 -12.47
CA GLU A 187 8.37 -1.20 -12.73
C GLU A 187 7.38 -0.67 -13.79
N LYS A 188 7.21 -1.40 -14.90
CA LYS A 188 6.24 -1.03 -15.95
C LYS A 188 4.80 -1.10 -15.45
N PHE A 189 4.48 -2.12 -14.65
CA PHE A 189 3.16 -2.27 -14.04
C PHE A 189 2.87 -1.11 -13.06
N LEU A 190 3.83 -0.77 -12.22
CA LEU A 190 3.72 0.33 -11.26
C LEU A 190 3.52 1.66 -11.98
N ASN A 191 4.37 1.98 -12.95
CA ASN A 191 4.26 3.22 -13.74
C ASN A 191 2.90 3.36 -14.43
N HIS A 192 2.35 2.27 -14.97
CA HIS A 192 0.99 2.29 -15.52
C HIS A 192 -0.08 2.55 -14.45
N SER A 193 0.10 2.00 -13.25
CA SER A 193 -0.82 2.18 -12.13
C SER A 193 -0.77 3.61 -11.57
N LEU A 194 0.43 4.19 -11.46
CA LEU A 194 0.64 5.54 -10.91
C LEU A 194 0.09 6.64 -11.81
N LYS A 195 0.07 6.46 -13.13
CA LYS A 195 -0.53 7.42 -14.09
C LYS A 195 -2.02 7.73 -13.82
N LYS A 196 -2.68 6.94 -12.99
CA LYS A 196 -4.08 7.16 -12.59
C LYS A 196 -4.24 8.09 -11.39
N PHE A 197 -3.15 8.43 -10.71
CA PHE A 197 -3.18 9.33 -9.58
C PHE A 197 -2.76 10.74 -10.00
N ILE A 198 -3.56 11.73 -9.59
CA ILE A 198 -3.32 13.15 -9.89
C ILE A 198 -1.95 13.62 -9.37
N GLU A 199 -1.49 13.05 -8.26
CA GLU A 199 -0.20 13.37 -7.63
C GLU A 199 1.02 13.11 -8.54
N TYR A 200 0.92 12.18 -9.48
CA TYR A 200 2.02 11.78 -10.38
C TYR A 200 1.84 12.27 -11.81
N ASN A 201 0.80 13.06 -12.08
CA ASN A 201 0.51 13.63 -13.41
C ASN A 201 0.89 15.12 -13.52
N ARG A 202 1.75 15.61 -12.61
CA ARG A 202 2.27 16.99 -12.63
C ARG A 202 3.59 17.07 -13.36
#